data_3caff5c027f688fe19b0dd683a26e0ac
#
_entry.id   3caff5c027f688fe19b0dd683a26e0ac
#
_cell.length_a   1.000
_cell.length_b   1.000
_cell.length_c   1.000
_cell.angle_alpha   90.00
_cell.angle_beta   90.00
_cell.angle_gamma   90.00
#
_symmetry.space_group_name_H-M   'P 1'
#
loop_
_entity.id
_entity.type
_entity.pdbx_description
1 polymer ?
#
loop_
_entity_poly.entity_id
_entity_poly.type
_entity_poly.pdbx_seq_one_letter_code
_entity_poly.pdbx_strand_id
1 'polypeptide(L)'
;MTESKTQEKALVTNEKALNALYQNVTMAKHSVESLLPYMDDMTFKGMLRKQVDKYDKFIADIESIAKEHEWEVSKLKWAQVMADMSIRMKMLANNGNTNVAKMMMQGTLNGIIDLYIMMRHWDAIDKKITNIAEQLLHYQEDKLDEMKLML
;
A
#
# COMPACT_ATOMS: atom_id res chain seq x y z
N MET A 1 -9.79 -2.53 38.78
CA MET A 1 -9.00 -3.67 38.26
C MET A 1 -9.26 -3.98 36.80
N THR A 2 -10.38 -3.55 36.23
CA THR A 2 -10.64 -3.57 34.80
C THR A 2 -9.88 -2.49 34.03
N GLU A 3 -9.38 -1.46 34.70
CA GLU A 3 -8.63 -0.37 34.08
C GLU A 3 -7.20 -0.75 33.68
N SER A 4 -6.57 -1.71 34.39
CA SER A 4 -5.24 -2.15 34.06
C SER A 4 -5.17 -3.04 32.81
N LYS A 5 -6.27 -3.71 32.45
CA LYS A 5 -6.36 -4.53 31.23
C LYS A 5 -6.59 -3.71 29.97
N THR A 6 -7.16 -2.53 30.08
CA THR A 6 -7.39 -1.60 28.95
C THR A 6 -6.14 -0.76 28.65
N GLN A 7 -5.20 -0.64 29.58
CA GLN A 7 -3.93 0.07 29.38
C GLN A 7 -2.82 -0.81 28.79
N GLU A 8 -3.02 -2.12 28.76
CA GLU A 8 -2.09 -3.07 28.13
C GLU A 8 -2.30 -3.26 26.63
N LYS A 9 -2.90 -2.30 25.94
CA LYS A 9 -2.78 -2.28 24.48
C LYS A 9 -1.30 -2.15 24.15
N ALA A 10 -0.72 -3.25 23.67
CA ALA A 10 0.67 -3.27 23.23
C ALA A 10 0.91 -2.08 22.31
N LEU A 11 1.77 -1.14 22.76
CA LEU A 11 2.23 -0.03 21.95
C LEU A 11 2.78 -0.59 20.63
N VAL A 12 2.39 0.01 19.51
CA VAL A 12 2.96 -0.36 18.24
C VAL A 12 4.44 -0.04 18.26
N THR A 13 5.27 -1.03 18.01
CA THR A 13 6.72 -0.86 17.93
C THR A 13 7.13 -0.32 16.57
N ASN A 14 8.34 0.26 16.48
CA ASN A 14 8.91 0.69 15.21
C ASN A 14 8.96 -0.44 14.20
N GLU A 15 9.34 -1.63 14.62
CA GLU A 15 9.40 -2.82 13.75
C GLU A 15 8.02 -3.17 13.18
N LYS A 16 6.99 -3.19 14.02
CA LYS A 16 5.60 -3.45 13.58
C LYS A 16 5.08 -2.38 12.66
N ALA A 17 5.38 -1.12 12.95
CA ALA A 17 5.01 0.02 12.11
C ALA A 17 5.64 -0.11 10.71
N LEU A 18 6.93 -0.41 10.66
CA LEU A 18 7.66 -0.59 9.42
C LEU A 18 7.11 -1.77 8.60
N ASN A 19 6.82 -2.89 9.26
CA ASN A 19 6.21 -4.06 8.61
C ASN A 19 4.84 -3.74 8.03
N ALA A 20 4.03 -2.98 8.73
CA ALA A 20 2.71 -2.56 8.25
C ALA A 20 2.83 -1.66 7.01
N LEU A 21 3.79 -0.74 6.99
CA LEU A 21 4.10 0.07 5.81
C LEU A 21 4.57 -0.80 4.63
N TYR A 22 5.45 -1.72 4.88
CA TYR A 22 5.95 -2.64 3.87
C TYR A 22 4.80 -3.41 3.21
N GLN A 23 3.87 -3.93 3.99
CA GLN A 23 2.71 -4.64 3.50
C GLN A 23 1.80 -3.73 2.66
N ASN A 24 1.56 -2.51 3.12
CA ASN A 24 0.73 -1.53 2.39
C ASN A 24 1.33 -1.21 1.02
N VAL A 25 2.61 -0.87 0.97
CA VAL A 25 3.30 -0.50 -0.29
C VAL A 25 3.38 -1.69 -1.23
N THR A 26 3.72 -2.86 -0.72
CA THR A 26 3.85 -4.08 -1.52
C THR A 26 2.51 -4.47 -2.13
N MET A 27 1.42 -4.36 -1.35
CA MET A 27 0.07 -4.58 -1.83
C MET A 27 -0.29 -3.61 -2.96
N ALA A 28 0.01 -2.33 -2.77
CA ALA A 28 -0.25 -1.29 -3.78
C ALA A 28 0.52 -1.59 -5.08
N LYS A 29 1.80 -1.91 -4.98
CA LYS A 29 2.63 -2.25 -6.14
C LYS A 29 2.07 -3.43 -6.93
N HIS A 30 1.79 -4.53 -6.24
CA HIS A 30 1.28 -5.73 -6.89
C HIS A 30 -0.11 -5.53 -7.49
N SER A 31 -0.95 -4.71 -6.87
CA SER A 31 -2.26 -4.35 -7.42
C SER A 31 -2.10 -3.67 -8.78
N VAL A 32 -1.19 -2.70 -8.87
CA VAL A 32 -0.91 -1.99 -10.14
C VAL A 32 -0.34 -2.95 -11.17
N GLU A 33 0.67 -3.74 -10.82
CA GLU A 33 1.29 -4.71 -11.72
C GLU A 33 0.29 -5.71 -12.28
N SER A 34 -0.64 -6.16 -11.45
CA SER A 34 -1.66 -7.14 -11.84
C SER A 34 -2.66 -6.59 -12.87
N LEU A 35 -2.85 -5.27 -12.91
CA LEU A 35 -3.78 -4.62 -13.82
C LEU A 35 -3.14 -4.16 -15.13
N LEU A 36 -1.84 -3.98 -15.16
CA LEU A 36 -1.12 -3.52 -16.36
C LEU A 36 -1.45 -4.32 -17.63
N PRO A 37 -1.51 -5.66 -17.59
CA PRO A 37 -1.83 -6.44 -18.80
C PRO A 37 -3.24 -6.20 -19.36
N TYR A 38 -4.16 -5.68 -18.54
CA TYR A 38 -5.55 -5.44 -18.94
C TYR A 38 -5.82 -4.01 -19.41
N MET A 39 -4.77 -3.17 -19.43
CA MET A 39 -4.88 -1.79 -19.89
C MET A 39 -4.51 -1.68 -21.36
N ASP A 40 -5.41 -1.11 -22.14
CA ASP A 40 -5.18 -0.80 -23.57
C ASP A 40 -4.69 0.63 -23.77
N ASP A 41 -5.10 1.57 -22.91
CA ASP A 41 -4.69 2.97 -22.99
C ASP A 41 -3.21 3.13 -22.63
N MET A 42 -2.39 3.55 -23.60
CA MET A 42 -0.94 3.69 -23.41
C MET A 42 -0.57 4.80 -22.45
N THR A 43 -1.34 5.88 -22.40
CA THR A 43 -1.12 6.99 -21.46
C THR A 43 -1.36 6.54 -20.03
N PHE A 44 -2.48 5.87 -19.79
CA PHE A 44 -2.82 5.36 -18.48
C PHE A 44 -1.84 4.26 -18.04
N LYS A 45 -1.46 3.38 -18.96
CA LYS A 45 -0.45 2.35 -18.73
C LYS A 45 0.89 2.95 -18.29
N GLY A 46 1.29 4.06 -18.93
CA GLY A 46 2.48 4.81 -18.56
C GLY A 46 2.40 5.39 -17.15
N MET A 47 1.24 5.93 -16.78
CA MET A 47 0.99 6.42 -15.41
C MET A 47 1.12 5.30 -14.37
N LEU A 48 0.55 4.14 -14.64
CA LEU A 48 0.62 2.99 -13.73
C LEU A 48 2.05 2.47 -13.58
N ARG A 49 2.84 2.45 -14.65
CA ARG A 49 4.25 2.07 -14.58
C ARG A 49 5.06 3.02 -13.70
N LYS A 50 4.79 4.32 -13.77
CA LYS A 50 5.42 5.30 -12.88
C LYS A 50 5.02 5.07 -11.41
N GLN A 51 3.80 4.64 -11.16
CA GLN A 51 3.38 4.27 -9.80
C GLN A 51 4.19 3.08 -9.28
N VAL A 52 4.38 2.04 -10.10
CA VAL A 52 5.20 0.88 -9.73
C VAL A 52 6.61 1.32 -9.37
N ASP A 53 7.23 2.17 -10.18
CA ASP A 53 8.58 2.68 -9.92
C ASP A 53 8.65 3.46 -8.60
N LYS A 54 7.62 4.24 -8.31
CA LYS A 54 7.56 5.00 -7.06
C LYS A 54 7.37 4.09 -5.84
N TYR A 55 6.52 3.08 -5.96
CA TYR A 55 6.36 2.09 -4.89
C TYR A 55 7.64 1.30 -4.65
N ASP A 56 8.40 0.99 -5.70
CA ASP A 56 9.72 0.36 -5.55
C ASP A 56 10.69 1.21 -4.73
N LYS A 57 10.65 2.53 -4.90
CA LYS A 57 11.47 3.46 -4.10
C LYS A 57 11.06 3.45 -2.63
N PHE A 58 9.76 3.45 -2.35
CA PHE A 58 9.27 3.32 -0.97
C PHE A 58 9.70 1.99 -0.35
N ILE A 59 9.60 0.90 -1.09
CA ILE A 59 10.03 -0.42 -0.63
C ILE A 59 11.53 -0.41 -0.31
N ALA A 60 12.35 0.17 -1.17
CA ALA A 60 13.80 0.27 -0.94
C ALA A 60 14.13 1.06 0.33
N ASP A 61 13.43 2.17 0.57
CA ASP A 61 13.61 2.98 1.78
C ASP A 61 13.22 2.19 3.05
N ILE A 62 12.12 1.46 2.99
CA ILE A 62 11.66 0.60 4.10
C ILE A 62 12.67 -0.52 4.36
N GLU A 63 13.13 -1.19 3.33
CA GLU A 63 14.12 -2.26 3.45
C GLU A 63 15.45 -1.76 4.01
N SER A 64 15.84 -0.54 3.65
CA SER A 64 17.04 0.10 4.19
C SER A 64 16.94 0.31 5.69
N ILE A 65 15.82 0.81 6.19
CA ILE A 65 15.58 0.97 7.62
C ILE A 65 15.58 -0.39 8.33
N ALA A 66 14.91 -1.37 7.77
CA ALA A 66 14.86 -2.72 8.33
C ALA A 66 16.27 -3.32 8.44
N LYS A 67 17.09 -3.14 7.44
CA LYS A 67 18.47 -3.63 7.42
C LYS A 67 19.34 -2.96 8.48
N GLU A 68 19.18 -1.65 8.69
CA GLU A 68 19.91 -0.91 9.75
C GLU A 68 19.64 -1.47 11.14
N HIS A 69 18.42 -1.94 11.38
CA HIS A 69 17.98 -2.45 12.66
C HIS A 69 18.00 -3.98 12.75
N GLU A 70 18.45 -4.67 11.73
CA GLU A 70 18.41 -6.14 11.63
C GLU A 70 16.98 -6.72 11.78
N TRP A 71 15.98 -5.97 11.32
CA TRP A 71 14.60 -6.44 11.28
C TRP A 71 14.31 -7.15 9.97
N GLU A 72 13.57 -8.25 10.06
CA GLU A 72 13.03 -8.91 8.87
C GLU A 72 11.63 -8.38 8.54
N VAL A 73 11.45 -7.90 7.31
CA VAL A 73 10.13 -7.54 6.83
C VAL A 73 9.36 -8.81 6.47
N SER A 74 8.16 -8.92 7.02
CA SER A 74 7.33 -10.11 6.91
C SER A 74 6.85 -10.33 5.47
N LYS A 75 7.23 -11.48 4.89
CA LYS A 75 6.75 -11.93 3.58
C LYS A 75 5.58 -12.91 3.71
N LEU A 76 4.99 -13.03 4.90
CA LEU A 76 3.99 -14.02 5.23
C LEU A 76 2.70 -13.84 4.41
N LYS A 77 2.24 -14.93 3.80
CA LYS A 77 0.94 -15.06 3.11
C LYS A 77 0.75 -14.20 1.88
N TRP A 78 1.78 -13.53 1.39
CA TRP A 78 1.69 -12.70 0.21
C TRP A 78 1.23 -13.46 -1.04
N ALA A 79 1.79 -14.65 -1.26
CA ALA A 79 1.45 -15.46 -2.43
C ALA A 79 -0.05 -15.78 -2.49
N GLN A 80 -0.67 -16.06 -1.35
CA GLN A 80 -2.10 -16.37 -1.27
C GLN A 80 -2.96 -15.11 -1.48
N VAL A 81 -2.60 -14.01 -0.84
CA VAL A 81 -3.28 -12.72 -1.02
C VAL A 81 -3.19 -12.27 -2.48
N MET A 82 -2.02 -12.40 -3.08
CA MET A 82 -1.79 -12.05 -4.48
C MET A 82 -2.58 -12.94 -5.44
N ALA A 83 -2.66 -14.24 -5.17
CA ALA A 83 -3.45 -15.18 -5.98
C ALA A 83 -4.94 -14.82 -5.96
N ASP A 84 -5.50 -14.57 -4.77
CA ASP A 84 -6.89 -14.15 -4.61
C ASP A 84 -7.18 -12.82 -5.30
N MET A 85 -6.27 -11.87 -5.17
CA MET A 85 -6.39 -10.55 -5.80
C MET A 85 -6.30 -10.64 -7.33
N SER A 86 -5.41 -11.46 -7.86
CA SER A 86 -5.25 -11.69 -9.30
C SER A 86 -6.52 -12.28 -9.91
N ILE A 87 -7.17 -13.22 -9.24
CA ILE A 87 -8.41 -13.84 -9.70
C ILE A 87 -9.53 -12.79 -9.78
N ARG A 88 -9.69 -11.97 -8.73
CA ARG A 88 -10.69 -10.89 -8.70
C ARG A 88 -10.45 -9.89 -9.82
N MET A 89 -9.21 -9.49 -10.01
CA MET A 89 -8.83 -8.53 -11.05
C MET A 89 -9.07 -9.06 -12.46
N LYS A 90 -8.78 -10.33 -12.70
CA LYS A 90 -9.08 -11.01 -13.98
C LYS A 90 -10.56 -10.97 -14.31
N MET A 91 -11.42 -11.23 -13.34
CA MET A 91 -12.86 -11.25 -13.54
C MET A 91 -13.45 -9.88 -13.84
N LEU A 92 -12.88 -8.83 -13.23
CA LEU A 92 -13.41 -7.46 -13.34
C LEU A 92 -12.75 -6.67 -14.49
N ALA A 93 -11.50 -6.94 -14.80
CA ALA A 93 -10.73 -6.20 -15.82
C ALA A 93 -11.21 -6.47 -17.26
N ASN A 94 -11.91 -7.57 -17.50
CA ASN A 94 -12.47 -7.89 -18.82
C ASN A 94 -13.55 -6.93 -19.31
N ASN A 95 -13.97 -5.97 -18.47
CA ASN A 95 -15.05 -5.03 -18.75
C ASN A 95 -14.59 -3.62 -19.18
N GLY A 96 -13.30 -3.45 -19.48
CA GLY A 96 -12.76 -2.23 -20.10
C GLY A 96 -12.02 -1.29 -19.15
N ASN A 97 -11.44 -0.23 -19.73
CA ASN A 97 -10.55 0.71 -19.04
C ASN A 97 -11.21 1.42 -17.84
N THR A 98 -12.49 1.79 -17.96
CA THR A 98 -13.24 2.43 -16.87
C THR A 98 -13.34 1.53 -15.65
N ASN A 99 -13.59 0.24 -15.85
CA ASN A 99 -13.66 -0.70 -14.73
C ASN A 99 -12.29 -0.93 -14.09
N VAL A 100 -11.22 -0.96 -14.88
CA VAL A 100 -9.85 -1.02 -14.35
C VAL A 100 -9.56 0.21 -13.51
N ALA A 101 -9.92 1.41 -13.99
CA ALA A 101 -9.76 2.65 -13.22
C ALA A 101 -10.54 2.62 -11.91
N LYS A 102 -11.79 2.14 -11.92
CA LYS A 102 -12.59 1.97 -10.69
C LYS A 102 -11.90 1.06 -9.68
N MET A 103 -11.38 -0.06 -10.13
CA MET A 103 -10.68 -1.02 -9.27
C MET A 103 -9.43 -0.41 -8.66
N MET A 104 -8.66 0.32 -9.47
CA MET A 104 -7.46 1.01 -9.00
C MET A 104 -7.80 2.07 -7.96
N MET A 105 -8.83 2.85 -8.20
CA MET A 105 -9.29 3.87 -7.26
C MET A 105 -9.76 3.25 -5.96
N GLN A 106 -10.52 2.17 -6.01
CA GLN A 106 -11.00 1.47 -4.83
C GLN A 106 -9.85 0.88 -4.03
N GLY A 107 -8.89 0.25 -4.68
CA GLY A 107 -7.70 -0.29 -4.04
C GLY A 107 -6.85 0.81 -3.40
N THR A 108 -6.66 1.92 -4.10
CA THR A 108 -5.91 3.07 -3.58
C THR A 108 -6.62 3.69 -2.37
N LEU A 109 -7.93 3.85 -2.45
CA LEU A 109 -8.72 4.37 -1.33
C LEU A 109 -8.63 3.46 -0.10
N ASN A 110 -8.70 2.16 -0.29
CA ASN A 110 -8.52 1.19 0.80
C ASN A 110 -7.13 1.31 1.43
N GLY A 111 -6.10 1.47 0.61
CA GLY A 111 -4.73 1.70 1.09
C GLY A 111 -4.59 2.98 1.91
N ILE A 112 -5.24 4.05 1.48
CA ILE A 112 -5.29 5.34 2.19
C ILE A 112 -5.97 5.17 3.55
N ILE A 113 -7.12 4.51 3.57
CA ILE A 113 -7.86 4.24 4.81
C ILE A 113 -7.01 3.42 5.78
N ASP A 114 -6.35 2.39 5.29
CA ASP A 114 -5.48 1.55 6.10
C ASP A 114 -4.32 2.35 6.70
N LEU A 115 -3.72 3.26 5.94
CA LEU A 115 -2.66 4.14 6.42
C LEU A 115 -3.16 5.07 7.54
N TYR A 116 -4.32 5.69 7.37
CA TYR A 116 -4.92 6.53 8.41
C TYR A 116 -5.18 5.75 9.70
N ILE A 117 -5.78 4.56 9.59
CA ILE A 117 -6.06 3.70 10.75
C ILE A 117 -4.76 3.31 11.44
N MET A 118 -3.77 2.91 10.67
CA MET A 118 -2.45 2.51 11.15
C MET A 118 -1.77 3.65 11.91
N MET A 119 -1.65 4.82 11.30
CA MET A 119 -0.96 5.98 11.85
C MET A 119 -1.68 6.55 13.08
N ARG A 120 -2.99 6.39 13.16
CA ARG A 120 -3.78 6.83 14.30
C ARG A 120 -3.41 6.10 15.60
N HIS A 121 -2.91 4.89 15.48
CA HIS A 121 -2.47 4.08 16.63
C HIS A 121 -0.97 4.23 16.93
N TRP A 122 -0.27 5.04 16.16
CA TRP A 122 1.15 5.28 16.37
C TRP A 122 1.36 6.35 17.44
N ASP A 123 2.10 5.95 18.47
CA ASP A 123 2.61 6.84 19.51
C ASP A 123 4.11 6.60 19.57
N ALA A 124 4.91 7.63 19.63
CA ALA A 124 6.37 7.53 19.74
C ALA A 124 7.05 6.67 18.64
N ILE A 125 6.52 6.65 17.42
CA ILE A 125 7.17 6.00 16.29
C ILE A 125 8.28 6.90 15.74
N ASP A 126 9.41 6.29 15.36
CA ASP A 126 10.57 6.97 14.78
C ASP A 126 10.16 7.86 13.60
N LYS A 127 10.71 9.07 13.55
CA LYS A 127 10.45 10.05 12.49
C LYS A 127 10.75 9.53 11.09
N LYS A 128 11.77 8.70 10.93
CA LYS A 128 12.09 8.12 9.62
C LYS A 128 10.93 7.27 9.09
N ILE A 129 10.27 6.55 9.97
CA ILE A 129 9.13 5.69 9.63
C ILE A 129 7.88 6.54 9.37
N THR A 130 7.58 7.49 10.25
CA THR A 130 6.42 8.38 10.07
C THR A 130 6.55 9.24 8.81
N ASN A 131 7.75 9.68 8.46
CA ASN A 131 7.98 10.45 7.23
C ASN A 131 7.67 9.61 5.99
N ILE A 132 8.06 8.35 5.96
CA ILE A 132 7.73 7.45 4.85
C ILE A 132 6.21 7.28 4.75
N ALA A 133 5.54 7.06 5.88
CA ALA A 133 4.10 6.88 5.93
C ALA A 133 3.36 8.11 5.41
N GLU A 134 3.77 9.30 5.81
CA GLU A 134 3.18 10.55 5.36
C GLU A 134 3.41 10.78 3.86
N GLN A 135 4.61 10.53 3.37
CA GLN A 135 4.93 10.65 1.95
C GLN A 135 4.11 9.66 1.11
N LEU A 136 3.97 8.42 1.60
CA LEU A 136 3.18 7.40 0.94
C LEU A 136 1.70 7.80 0.90
N LEU A 137 1.17 8.32 2.01
CA LEU A 137 -0.21 8.78 2.10
C LEU A 137 -0.49 9.89 1.09
N HIS A 138 0.34 10.93 1.05
CA HIS A 138 0.20 12.02 0.09
C HIS A 138 0.30 11.53 -1.35
N TYR A 139 1.23 10.62 -1.61
CA TYR A 139 1.38 10.04 -2.94
C TYR A 139 0.12 9.29 -3.38
N GLN A 140 -0.45 8.47 -2.50
CA GLN A 140 -1.67 7.73 -2.82
C GLN A 140 -2.88 8.65 -3.00
N GLU A 141 -3.00 9.71 -2.19
CA GLU A 141 -4.06 10.72 -2.35
C GLU A 141 -3.96 11.43 -3.70
N ASP A 142 -2.75 11.82 -4.10
CA ASP A 142 -2.50 12.44 -5.41
C ASP A 142 -2.86 11.50 -6.57
N LYS A 143 -2.52 10.22 -6.43
CA LYS A 143 -2.84 9.22 -7.46
C LYS A 143 -4.33 8.95 -7.55
N LEU A 144 -5.04 8.96 -6.43
CA LEU A 144 -6.49 8.86 -6.41
C LEU A 144 -7.12 9.99 -7.24
N ASP A 145 -6.65 11.22 -7.05
CA ASP A 145 -7.13 12.38 -7.79
C ASP A 145 -6.83 12.29 -9.30
N GLU A 146 -5.64 11.84 -9.66
CA GLU A 146 -5.27 11.64 -11.07
C GLU A 146 -6.16 10.57 -11.74
N MET A 147 -6.44 9.49 -11.04
CA MET A 147 -7.25 8.39 -11.60
C MET A 147 -8.70 8.79 -11.85
N LYS A 148 -9.22 9.82 -11.20
CA LYS A 148 -10.57 10.36 -11.49
C LYS A 148 -10.72 10.76 -12.94
N LEU A 149 -9.64 11.22 -13.57
CA LEU A 149 -9.63 11.63 -14.97
C LEU A 149 -9.82 10.45 -15.94
N MET A 150 -9.64 9.24 -15.46
CA MET A 150 -9.74 8.03 -16.28
C MET A 150 -11.12 7.37 -16.19
N LEU A 151 -12.02 7.94 -15.42
CA LEU A 151 -13.43 7.51 -15.35
C LEU A 151 -14.26 8.10 -16.53
#